data_3b4c2755602f719b2ceafb249f05d5f2
#
_entry.id   3b4c2755602f719b2ceafb249f05d5f2
#
_cell.length_a   1.000
_cell.length_b   1.000
_cell.length_c   1.000
_cell.angle_alpha   90.00
_cell.angle_beta   90.00
_cell.angle_gamma   90.00
#
_symmetry.space_group_name_H-M   'P 1'
#
loop_
_entity.id
_entity.type
_entity.pdbx_description
1 polymer ?
#
loop_
_entity_poly.entity_id
_entity_poly.type
_entity_poly.pdbx_seq_one_letter_code
_entity_poly.pdbx_strand_id
1 'polypeptide(L)'
;LVETCEAIAAENGCTIKLTEDVKDACTGADVIYTDVWVSMGEPDEVWAERIKLLEPYRVTEEVMAMASKDAIFLHCLPSFHDTNTTTGADIAERFGVTEMEVTDGVFESKQSKVFDEAENRMHTIKAVMYATLS
;
A
#
# COMPACT_ATOMS: atom_id res chain seq x y z
N LEU A 1 -19.77 -4.35 5.44
CA LEU A 1 -18.74 -4.83 4.50
C LEU A 1 -17.96 -6.01 5.09
N VAL A 2 -17.34 -5.87 6.26
CA VAL A 2 -16.52 -6.94 6.89
C VAL A 2 -17.32 -8.24 7.03
N GLU A 3 -18.48 -8.21 7.68
CA GLU A 3 -19.37 -9.37 7.85
C GLU A 3 -19.73 -10.05 6.51
N THR A 4 -19.96 -9.26 5.47
CA THR A 4 -20.24 -9.78 4.12
C THR A 4 -19.04 -10.51 3.54
N CYS A 5 -17.85 -9.93 3.68
CA CYS A 5 -16.59 -10.54 3.21
C CYS A 5 -16.26 -11.83 3.99
N GLU A 6 -16.46 -11.84 5.30
CA GLU A 6 -16.27 -13.03 6.15
C GLU A 6 -17.21 -14.18 5.74
N ALA A 7 -18.48 -13.87 5.44
CA ALA A 7 -19.42 -14.87 4.94
C ALA A 7 -18.97 -15.46 3.60
N ILE A 8 -18.55 -14.60 2.65
CA ILE A 8 -18.03 -15.05 1.35
C ILE A 8 -16.77 -15.88 1.53
N ALA A 9 -15.87 -15.47 2.42
CA ALA A 9 -14.63 -16.21 2.70
C ALA A 9 -14.93 -17.61 3.25
N ALA A 10 -15.86 -17.72 4.21
CA ALA A 10 -16.27 -19.00 4.77
C ALA A 10 -16.88 -19.95 3.72
N GLU A 11 -17.72 -19.44 2.82
CA GLU A 11 -18.30 -20.21 1.71
C GLU A 11 -17.24 -20.73 0.72
N ASN A 12 -16.14 -19.99 0.54
CA ASN A 12 -15.08 -20.32 -0.42
C ASN A 12 -13.83 -20.95 0.22
N GLY A 13 -13.85 -21.26 1.51
CA GLY A 13 -12.70 -21.86 2.22
C GLY A 13 -11.53 -20.90 2.39
N CYS A 14 -11.78 -19.59 2.38
CA CYS A 14 -10.80 -18.54 2.61
C CYS A 14 -10.86 -18.05 4.06
N THR A 15 -9.81 -17.35 4.49
CA THR A 15 -9.75 -16.72 5.82
C THR A 15 -9.55 -15.21 5.67
N ILE A 16 -10.32 -14.44 6.43
CA ILE A 16 -10.07 -13.01 6.64
C ILE A 16 -9.62 -12.82 8.08
N LYS A 17 -8.53 -12.11 8.27
CA LYS A 17 -8.01 -11.74 9.58
C LYS A 17 -7.79 -10.24 9.65
N LEU A 18 -8.38 -9.60 10.65
CA LEU A 18 -8.15 -8.18 10.96
C LEU A 18 -7.23 -8.09 12.17
N THR A 19 -6.17 -7.32 12.05
CA THR A 19 -5.20 -7.11 13.14
C THR A 19 -4.55 -5.73 12.99
N GLU A 20 -4.16 -5.14 14.11
CA GLU A 20 -3.35 -3.92 14.16
C GLU A 20 -1.84 -4.25 14.38
N ASP A 21 -1.50 -5.52 14.57
CA ASP A 21 -0.12 -5.99 14.72
C ASP A 21 0.49 -6.25 13.33
N VAL A 22 1.40 -5.37 12.92
CA VAL A 22 2.10 -5.46 11.62
C VAL A 22 2.84 -6.78 11.46
N LYS A 23 3.49 -7.27 12.53
CA LYS A 23 4.20 -8.54 12.49
C LYS A 23 3.24 -9.71 12.27
N ASP A 24 2.11 -9.70 12.97
CA ASP A 24 1.08 -10.73 12.83
C ASP A 24 0.45 -10.71 11.43
N ALA A 25 0.24 -9.51 10.85
CA ALA A 25 -0.30 -9.35 9.51
C ALA A 25 0.69 -9.78 8.41
N CYS A 26 1.97 -9.43 8.54
CA CYS A 26 2.95 -9.56 7.46
C CYS A 26 3.73 -10.88 7.51
N THR A 27 3.76 -11.60 8.63
CA THR A 27 4.53 -12.85 8.73
C THR A 27 4.04 -13.90 7.73
N GLY A 28 4.93 -14.25 6.78
CA GLY A 28 4.66 -15.26 5.75
C GLY A 28 3.71 -14.80 4.64
N ALA A 29 3.37 -13.52 4.58
CA ALA A 29 2.54 -12.97 3.50
C ALA A 29 3.25 -13.09 2.15
N ASP A 30 2.51 -13.40 1.10
CA ASP A 30 3.01 -13.44 -0.28
C ASP A 30 2.91 -12.09 -0.98
N VAL A 31 2.02 -11.22 -0.52
CA VAL A 31 1.82 -9.88 -1.04
C VAL A 31 1.65 -8.90 0.13
N ILE A 32 2.41 -7.81 0.12
CA ILE A 32 2.20 -6.66 0.98
C ILE A 32 1.71 -5.50 0.10
N TYR A 33 0.53 -4.98 0.42
CA TYR A 33 -0.11 -3.90 -0.30
C TYR A 33 -0.35 -2.72 0.64
N THR A 34 0.07 -1.52 0.26
CA THR A 34 -0.20 -0.30 1.03
C THR A 34 -0.77 0.81 0.15
N ASP A 35 -1.26 1.87 0.78
CA ASP A 35 -1.83 3.05 0.16
C ASP A 35 -1.25 4.31 0.83
N VAL A 36 -1.43 5.47 0.22
CA VAL A 36 -1.03 6.75 0.80
C VAL A 36 -1.70 6.99 2.15
N TRP A 37 -0.96 7.61 3.07
CA TRP A 37 -1.53 7.96 4.38
C TRP A 37 -2.53 9.10 4.32
N VAL A 38 -2.38 9.99 3.36
CA VAL A 38 -3.29 11.13 3.13
C VAL A 38 -3.71 11.15 1.67
N SER A 39 -5.00 11.01 1.44
CA SER A 39 -5.56 10.99 0.08
C SER A 39 -5.51 12.37 -0.56
N MET A 40 -5.41 12.39 -1.90
CA MET A 40 -5.49 13.64 -2.67
C MET A 40 -6.80 14.36 -2.39
N GLY A 41 -6.71 15.65 -2.02
CA GLY A 41 -7.86 16.48 -1.71
C GLY A 41 -8.26 16.53 -0.24
N GLU A 42 -7.59 15.78 0.63
CA GLU A 42 -7.75 15.97 2.08
C GLU A 42 -7.09 17.28 2.54
N PRO A 43 -7.65 17.96 3.56
CA PRO A 43 -7.09 19.21 4.06
C PRO A 43 -5.71 19.03 4.67
N ASP A 44 -4.89 20.07 4.59
CA ASP A 44 -3.52 20.07 5.14
C ASP A 44 -3.43 19.77 6.62
N GLU A 45 -4.48 20.09 7.37
CA GLU A 45 -4.54 19.94 8.82
C GLU A 45 -4.49 18.47 9.28
N VAL A 46 -4.89 17.53 8.41
CA VAL A 46 -4.91 16.10 8.77
C VAL A 46 -3.54 15.42 8.66
N TRP A 47 -2.57 16.03 7.97
CA TRP A 47 -1.27 15.41 7.70
C TRP A 47 -0.50 15.04 8.97
N ALA A 48 -0.36 15.99 9.90
CA ALA A 48 0.41 15.75 11.13
C ALA A 48 -0.16 14.61 11.97
N GLU A 49 -1.49 14.54 12.08
CA GLU A 49 -2.17 13.47 12.81
C GLU A 49 -2.01 12.12 12.11
N ARG A 50 -2.22 12.09 10.78
CA ARG A 50 -2.10 10.87 9.97
C ARG A 50 -0.69 10.31 9.98
N ILE A 51 0.33 11.15 9.82
CA ILE A 51 1.74 10.74 9.90
C ILE A 51 2.00 10.05 11.24
N LYS A 52 1.65 10.70 12.34
CA LYS A 52 1.87 10.16 13.69
C LYS A 52 1.13 8.84 13.93
N LEU A 53 -0.09 8.73 13.41
CA LEU A 53 -0.94 7.54 13.59
C LEU A 53 -0.45 6.35 12.74
N LEU A 54 0.00 6.63 11.51
CA LEU A 54 0.28 5.60 10.52
C LEU A 54 1.77 5.25 10.39
N GLU A 55 2.67 6.05 10.96
CA GLU A 55 4.11 5.78 10.97
C GLU A 55 4.48 4.35 11.42
N PRO A 56 3.83 3.73 12.43
CA PRO A 56 4.09 2.34 12.82
C PRO A 56 3.75 1.30 11.75
N TYR A 57 2.96 1.69 10.75
CA TYR A 57 2.51 0.83 9.64
C TYR A 57 3.29 1.04 8.34
N ARG A 58 4.37 1.86 8.37
CA ARG A 58 5.25 2.03 7.22
C ARG A 58 5.81 0.69 6.76
N VAL A 59 5.72 0.41 5.47
CA VAL A 59 6.35 -0.77 4.88
C VAL A 59 7.85 -0.51 4.74
N THR A 60 8.64 -1.19 5.56
CA THR A 60 10.10 -1.11 5.60
C THR A 60 10.71 -2.42 5.13
N GLU A 61 12.03 -2.43 4.96
CA GLU A 61 12.78 -3.65 4.64
C GLU A 61 12.60 -4.73 5.72
N GLU A 62 12.46 -4.32 6.99
CA GLU A 62 12.19 -5.25 8.09
C GLU A 62 10.79 -5.87 7.97
N VAL A 63 9.79 -5.08 7.55
CA VAL A 63 8.44 -5.58 7.29
C VAL A 63 8.46 -6.57 6.13
N MET A 64 9.12 -6.23 5.03
CA MET A 64 9.30 -7.15 3.89
C MET A 64 10.06 -8.42 4.26
N ALA A 65 11.02 -8.35 5.18
CA ALA A 65 11.77 -9.52 5.66
C ALA A 65 10.93 -10.49 6.51
N MET A 66 9.79 -10.05 7.07
CA MET A 66 8.84 -10.92 7.78
C MET A 66 7.95 -11.71 6.82
N ALA A 67 7.77 -11.22 5.61
CA ALA A 67 6.97 -11.85 4.57
C ALA A 67 7.65 -13.10 3.99
N SER A 68 6.98 -13.79 3.09
CA SER A 68 7.57 -14.93 2.39
C SER A 68 8.76 -14.49 1.52
N LYS A 69 9.69 -15.41 1.26
CA LYS A 69 10.93 -15.13 0.52
C LYS A 69 10.68 -14.48 -0.85
N ASP A 70 9.60 -14.87 -1.50
CA ASP A 70 9.24 -14.43 -2.84
C ASP A 70 8.08 -13.41 -2.81
N ALA A 71 7.82 -12.82 -1.65
CA ALA A 71 6.78 -11.80 -1.47
C ALA A 71 7.01 -10.60 -2.39
N ILE A 72 5.91 -10.05 -2.89
CA ILE A 72 5.92 -8.82 -3.68
C ILE A 72 5.31 -7.66 -2.91
N PHE A 73 5.78 -6.45 -3.22
CA PHE A 73 5.24 -5.20 -2.73
C PHE A 73 4.38 -4.53 -3.81
N LEU A 74 3.19 -4.06 -3.43
CA LEU A 74 2.23 -3.35 -4.28
C LEU A 74 1.81 -2.02 -3.65
N HIS A 75 1.50 -1.05 -4.49
CA HIS A 75 0.98 0.27 -4.12
C HIS A 75 0.19 0.88 -5.26
N CYS A 76 -0.99 1.40 -4.96
CA CYS A 76 -1.92 1.95 -5.97
C CYS A 76 -1.43 3.24 -6.68
N LEU A 77 -0.31 3.84 -6.24
CA LEU A 77 0.24 5.10 -6.73
C LEU A 77 -0.75 6.29 -6.74
N PRO A 78 -0.28 7.52 -6.51
CA PRO A 78 1.12 7.90 -6.25
C PRO A 78 1.63 7.45 -4.88
N SER A 79 2.95 7.33 -4.72
CA SER A 79 3.63 7.01 -3.46
C SER A 79 4.56 8.14 -3.04
N PHE A 80 4.73 8.31 -1.71
CA PHE A 80 5.64 9.31 -1.14
C PHE A 80 6.79 8.62 -0.40
N HIS A 81 7.64 7.95 -1.17
CA HIS A 81 8.79 7.17 -0.67
C HIS A 81 10.10 7.97 -0.64
N ASP A 82 10.14 9.16 -1.25
CA ASP A 82 11.33 10.02 -1.33
C ASP A 82 10.98 11.52 -1.35
N THR A 83 11.99 12.36 -1.55
CA THR A 83 11.87 13.83 -1.67
C THR A 83 12.03 14.35 -3.10
N ASN A 84 12.05 13.48 -4.11
CA ASN A 84 12.26 13.87 -5.50
C ASN A 84 11.01 14.50 -6.15
N THR A 85 9.83 14.31 -5.54
CA THR A 85 8.60 14.98 -5.97
C THR A 85 8.38 16.28 -5.21
N THR A 86 7.64 17.23 -5.81
CA THR A 86 7.28 18.50 -5.15
C THR A 86 6.56 18.24 -3.82
N THR A 87 5.62 17.31 -3.81
CA THR A 87 4.86 16.95 -2.61
C THR A 87 5.75 16.28 -1.55
N GLY A 88 6.63 15.36 -1.94
CA GLY A 88 7.57 14.72 -1.01
C GLY A 88 8.54 15.72 -0.38
N ALA A 89 9.03 16.68 -1.15
CA ALA A 89 9.88 17.77 -0.64
C ALA A 89 9.13 18.68 0.35
N ASP A 90 7.87 19.04 0.06
CA ASP A 90 7.02 19.84 0.95
C ASP A 90 6.72 19.10 2.28
N ILE A 91 6.43 17.80 2.21
CA ILE A 91 6.23 16.95 3.39
C ILE A 91 7.49 16.92 4.25
N ALA A 92 8.67 16.74 3.63
CA ALA A 92 9.94 16.71 4.34
C ALA A 92 10.24 18.06 5.03
N GLU A 93 9.97 19.19 4.36
CA GLU A 93 10.14 20.52 4.94
C GLU A 93 9.18 20.79 6.11
N ARG A 94 7.91 20.43 5.95
CA ARG A 94 6.85 20.74 6.93
C ARG A 94 6.82 19.80 8.13
N PHE A 95 7.09 18.51 7.91
CA PHE A 95 6.89 17.45 8.92
C PHE A 95 8.18 16.70 9.28
N GLY A 96 9.30 16.95 8.57
CA GLY A 96 10.56 16.26 8.83
C GLY A 96 10.58 14.79 8.41
N VAL A 97 9.62 14.37 7.57
CA VAL A 97 9.46 12.98 7.12
C VAL A 97 9.81 12.89 5.65
N THR A 98 10.82 12.10 5.31
CA THR A 98 11.32 11.93 3.94
C THR A 98 10.74 10.70 3.23
N GLU A 99 10.20 9.76 3.99
CA GLU A 99 9.57 8.53 3.51
C GLU A 99 8.25 8.34 4.28
N MET A 100 7.16 8.16 3.59
CA MET A 100 5.83 8.05 4.18
C MET A 100 5.43 6.58 4.39
N GLU A 101 4.49 6.09 3.60
CA GLU A 101 3.88 4.76 3.73
C GLU A 101 4.82 3.60 3.38
N VAL A 102 5.92 3.88 2.70
CA VAL A 102 6.94 2.90 2.30
C VAL A 102 8.31 3.56 2.27
N THR A 103 9.37 2.80 2.58
CA THR A 103 10.75 3.26 2.41
C THR A 103 11.17 3.22 0.94
N ASP A 104 12.10 4.10 0.56
CA ASP A 104 12.67 4.13 -0.79
C ASP A 104 13.32 2.78 -1.16
N GLY A 105 14.02 2.17 -0.19
CA GLY A 105 14.65 0.87 -0.38
C GLY A 105 13.67 -0.26 -0.72
N VAL A 106 12.45 -0.26 -0.18
CA VAL A 106 11.40 -1.21 -0.55
C VAL A 106 10.79 -0.84 -1.90
N PHE A 107 10.48 0.44 -2.11
CA PHE A 107 9.83 0.92 -3.32
C PHE A 107 10.68 0.64 -4.58
N GLU A 108 11.98 0.85 -4.52
CA GLU A 108 12.93 0.61 -5.62
C GLU A 108 13.49 -0.83 -5.65
N SER A 109 13.03 -1.72 -4.76
CA SER A 109 13.51 -3.10 -4.70
C SER A 109 13.00 -3.95 -5.86
N LYS A 110 13.62 -5.13 -6.04
CA LYS A 110 13.16 -6.14 -6.99
C LYS A 110 11.80 -6.77 -6.63
N GLN A 111 11.42 -6.69 -5.35
CA GLN A 111 10.14 -7.17 -4.84
C GLN A 111 9.00 -6.20 -5.18
N SER A 112 9.30 -4.94 -5.46
CA SER A 112 8.33 -3.94 -5.86
C SER A 112 7.77 -4.27 -7.25
N LYS A 113 6.44 -4.30 -7.35
CA LYS A 113 5.67 -4.52 -8.58
C LYS A 113 4.66 -3.40 -8.83
N VAL A 114 4.92 -2.24 -8.27
CA VAL A 114 4.01 -1.08 -8.33
C VAL A 114 3.76 -0.60 -9.77
N PHE A 115 4.78 -0.63 -10.62
CA PHE A 115 4.64 -0.22 -12.02
C PHE A 115 3.97 -1.31 -12.87
N ASP A 116 4.26 -2.59 -12.60
CA ASP A 116 3.57 -3.71 -13.23
C ASP A 116 2.07 -3.69 -12.88
N GLU A 117 1.74 -3.35 -11.63
CA GLU A 117 0.35 -3.16 -11.16
C GLU A 117 -0.32 -2.00 -11.89
N ALA A 118 0.35 -0.85 -11.98
CA ALA A 118 -0.17 0.33 -12.68
C ALA A 118 -0.45 0.05 -14.17
N GLU A 119 0.42 -0.69 -14.84
CA GLU A 119 0.21 -1.14 -16.22
C GLU A 119 -0.99 -2.09 -16.32
N ASN A 120 -1.11 -3.05 -15.41
CA ASN A 120 -2.23 -3.98 -15.38
C ASN A 120 -3.60 -3.30 -15.23
N ARG A 121 -3.66 -2.16 -14.58
CA ARG A 121 -4.91 -1.36 -14.48
C ARG A 121 -5.47 -1.03 -15.87
N MET A 122 -4.61 -0.66 -16.81
CA MET A 122 -5.02 -0.39 -18.20
C MET A 122 -5.64 -1.65 -18.84
N HIS A 123 -5.01 -2.80 -18.67
CA HIS A 123 -5.48 -4.06 -19.26
C HIS A 123 -6.80 -4.54 -18.65
N THR A 124 -6.95 -4.45 -17.34
CA THR A 124 -8.19 -4.83 -16.64
C THR A 124 -9.35 -3.93 -16.99
N ILE A 125 -9.16 -2.61 -17.05
CA ILE A 125 -10.20 -1.67 -17.48
C ILE A 125 -10.60 -1.95 -18.93
N LYS A 126 -9.63 -2.18 -19.82
CA LYS A 126 -9.92 -2.55 -21.21
C LYS A 126 -10.75 -3.85 -21.32
N ALA A 127 -10.44 -4.85 -20.50
CA ALA A 127 -11.19 -6.10 -20.46
C ALA A 127 -12.65 -5.86 -19.99
N VAL A 128 -12.86 -5.04 -18.94
CA VAL A 128 -14.19 -4.66 -18.47
C VAL A 128 -14.97 -3.92 -19.56
N MET A 129 -14.34 -2.96 -20.23
CA MET A 129 -14.99 -2.23 -21.34
C MET A 129 -15.41 -3.19 -22.46
N TYR A 130 -14.52 -4.11 -22.84
CA TYR A 130 -14.84 -5.12 -23.86
C TYR A 130 -16.01 -6.01 -23.43
N ALA A 131 -16.02 -6.50 -22.20
CA ALA A 131 -17.06 -7.40 -21.70
C ALA A 131 -18.45 -6.71 -21.53
N THR A 132 -18.47 -5.38 -21.39
CA THR A 132 -19.72 -4.63 -21.13
C THR A 132 -20.27 -3.91 -22.36
N LEU A 133 -19.45 -3.70 -23.40
CA LEU A 133 -19.81 -2.93 -24.60
C LEU A 133 -19.88 -3.79 -25.88
N SER A 134 -19.49 -5.06 -25.81
CA SER A 134 -19.53 -6.03 -26.94
C SER A 134 -20.81 -6.83 -27.00
#